data_08268541c42ee7d182f884d6b3b60397
#
_entry.id   08268541c42ee7d182f884d6b3b60397
#
_cell.length_a   1.000
_cell.length_b   1.000
_cell.length_c   1.000
_cell.angle_alpha   90.00
_cell.angle_beta   90.00
_cell.angle_gamma   90.00
#
_symmetry.space_group_name_H-M   'P 1'
#
loop_
_entity.id
_entity.type
_entity.pdbx_description
1 polymer ?
#
loop_
_entity_poly.entity_id
_entity_poly.type
_entity_poly.pdbx_seq_one_letter_code
_entity_poly.pdbx_strand_id
1 'polypeptide(L)'
;MADIKEAAPEMVSAFFGFDKAVFDKNTGTLDLATRELIAVGVAVTTQCPYCIEDHAKRAVKAGATKAAVAEAVMVAAALRAGGGVTHGWKAMKSIADGE
;
A
#
# COMPACT_ATOMS: atom_id res chain seq x y z
N MET A 1 -16.04 7.29 -8.04
CA MET A 1 -15.00 7.89 -8.91
C MET A 1 -15.57 8.79 -10.01
N ALA A 2 -16.65 8.38 -10.65
CA ALA A 2 -17.26 9.18 -11.72
C ALA A 2 -17.60 10.61 -11.27
N ASP A 3 -18.16 10.77 -10.09
CA ASP A 3 -18.53 12.09 -9.57
C ASP A 3 -17.30 12.98 -9.32
N ILE A 4 -16.22 12.40 -8.82
CA ILE A 4 -14.99 13.15 -8.57
C ILE A 4 -14.33 13.55 -9.88
N LYS A 5 -14.31 12.63 -10.84
CA LYS A 5 -13.75 12.88 -12.17
C LYS A 5 -14.49 14.01 -12.87
N GLU A 6 -15.81 14.02 -12.74
CA GLU A 6 -16.66 15.06 -13.35
C GLU A 6 -16.46 16.42 -12.68
N ALA A 7 -16.33 16.44 -11.35
CA ALA A 7 -16.19 17.69 -10.58
C ALA A 7 -14.76 18.25 -10.60
N ALA A 8 -13.73 17.39 -10.69
CA ALA A 8 -12.33 17.82 -10.67
C ALA A 8 -11.52 17.06 -11.75
N PRO A 9 -11.86 17.26 -13.03
CA PRO A 9 -11.30 16.44 -14.11
C PRO A 9 -9.78 16.54 -14.25
N GLU A 10 -9.21 17.72 -14.09
CA GLU A 10 -7.77 17.91 -14.26
C GLU A 10 -6.97 17.23 -13.15
N MET A 11 -7.44 17.35 -11.92
CA MET A 11 -6.78 16.75 -10.76
C MET A 11 -6.86 15.23 -10.81
N VAL A 12 -8.04 14.70 -11.19
CA VAL A 12 -8.23 13.25 -11.33
C VAL A 12 -7.38 12.70 -12.47
N SER A 13 -7.30 13.42 -13.60
CA SER A 13 -6.45 13.02 -14.72
C SER A 13 -4.98 12.97 -14.31
N ALA A 14 -4.52 13.96 -13.56
CA ALA A 14 -3.14 14.00 -13.06
C ALA A 14 -2.87 12.83 -12.11
N PHE A 15 -3.82 12.50 -11.24
CA PHE A 15 -3.69 11.35 -10.34
C PHE A 15 -3.58 10.04 -11.12
N PHE A 16 -4.45 9.82 -12.10
CA PHE A 16 -4.37 8.61 -12.91
C PHE A 16 -3.10 8.54 -13.76
N GLY A 17 -2.59 9.68 -14.21
CA GLY A 17 -1.29 9.74 -14.88
C GLY A 17 -0.16 9.31 -13.97
N PHE A 18 -0.17 9.77 -12.74
CA PHE A 18 0.79 9.36 -11.72
C PHE A 18 0.69 7.86 -11.44
N ASP A 19 -0.52 7.37 -11.19
CA ASP A 19 -0.75 5.94 -10.92
C ASP A 19 -0.28 5.06 -12.08
N LYS A 20 -0.59 5.48 -13.32
CA LYS A 20 -0.15 4.77 -14.52
C LYS A 20 1.37 4.68 -14.60
N ALA A 21 2.07 5.76 -14.29
CA ALA A 21 3.53 5.79 -14.30
C ALA A 21 4.11 4.84 -13.24
N VAL A 22 3.50 4.80 -12.05
CA VAL A 22 3.95 3.92 -10.96
C VAL A 22 3.85 2.45 -11.34
N PHE A 23 2.81 2.07 -12.10
CA PHE A 23 2.56 0.67 -12.45
C PHE A 23 2.86 0.33 -13.90
N ASP A 24 3.64 1.16 -14.59
CA ASP A 24 4.06 0.89 -15.96
C ASP A 24 5.16 -0.16 -15.96
N LYS A 25 4.86 -1.34 -16.53
CA LYS A 25 5.81 -2.46 -16.56
C LYS A 25 7.06 -2.18 -17.41
N ASN A 26 7.00 -1.17 -18.28
CA ASN A 26 8.09 -0.84 -19.19
C ASN A 26 9.09 0.16 -18.62
N THR A 27 8.84 0.68 -17.42
CA THR A 27 9.68 1.68 -16.78
C THR A 27 9.96 1.29 -15.33
N GLY A 28 10.97 1.93 -14.75
CA GLY A 28 11.32 1.72 -13.36
C GLY A 28 12.31 0.58 -13.16
N THR A 29 12.83 0.48 -11.96
CA THR A 29 13.84 -0.50 -11.57
C THR A 29 13.23 -1.78 -11.03
N LEU A 30 12.16 -1.66 -10.22
CA LEU A 30 11.46 -2.81 -9.67
C LEU A 30 10.52 -3.38 -10.73
N ASP A 31 10.47 -4.70 -10.84
CA ASP A 31 9.51 -5.30 -11.76
C ASP A 31 8.06 -5.08 -11.30
N LEU A 32 7.11 -5.31 -12.19
CA LEU A 32 5.71 -5.03 -11.89
C LEU A 32 5.18 -5.91 -10.75
N ALA A 33 5.56 -7.18 -10.72
CA ALA A 33 5.12 -8.08 -9.66
C ALA A 33 5.55 -7.56 -8.28
N THR A 34 6.79 -7.08 -8.16
CA THR A 34 7.31 -6.51 -6.91
C THR A 34 6.55 -5.24 -6.53
N ARG A 35 6.29 -4.36 -7.50
CA ARG A 35 5.53 -3.14 -7.24
C ARG A 35 4.10 -3.45 -6.78
N GLU A 36 3.48 -4.46 -7.36
CA GLU A 36 2.13 -4.87 -6.93
C GLU A 36 2.14 -5.52 -5.55
N LEU A 37 3.20 -6.25 -5.19
CA LEU A 37 3.34 -6.79 -3.83
C LEU A 37 3.51 -5.68 -2.80
N ILE A 38 4.25 -4.63 -3.13
CA ILE A 38 4.36 -3.44 -2.28
C ILE A 38 2.98 -2.80 -2.11
N ALA A 39 2.21 -2.69 -3.21
CA ALA A 39 0.86 -2.14 -3.17
C ALA A 39 -0.06 -2.96 -2.26
N VAL A 40 0.03 -4.28 -2.30
CA VAL A 40 -0.73 -5.16 -1.39
C VAL A 40 -0.37 -4.85 0.06
N GLY A 41 0.93 -4.75 0.37
CA GLY A 41 1.40 -4.44 1.72
C GLY A 41 0.85 -3.11 2.23
N VAL A 42 0.91 -2.07 1.39
CA VAL A 42 0.38 -0.75 1.74
C VAL A 42 -1.14 -0.82 1.91
N ALA A 43 -1.83 -1.50 0.98
CA ALA A 43 -3.29 -1.58 0.99
C ALA A 43 -3.83 -2.25 2.24
N VAL A 44 -3.19 -3.34 2.71
CA VAL A 44 -3.65 -4.01 3.94
C VAL A 44 -3.44 -3.13 5.17
N THR A 45 -2.41 -2.27 5.19
CA THR A 45 -2.19 -1.36 6.32
C THR A 45 -3.14 -0.17 6.30
N THR A 46 -3.54 0.31 5.14
CA THR A 46 -4.53 1.40 5.01
C THR A 46 -5.95 0.88 5.03
N GLN A 47 -6.13 -0.44 5.03
CA GLN A 47 -7.44 -1.10 5.11
C GLN A 47 -8.38 -0.68 3.98
N CYS A 48 -7.85 -0.57 2.75
CA CYS A 48 -8.63 -0.22 1.58
C CYS A 48 -9.12 -1.50 0.87
N PRO A 49 -10.39 -1.89 0.99
CA PRO A 49 -10.88 -3.14 0.42
C PRO A 49 -10.68 -3.24 -1.09
N TYR A 50 -10.92 -2.15 -1.81
CA TYR A 50 -10.75 -2.12 -3.27
C TYR A 50 -9.28 -2.28 -3.66
N CYS A 51 -8.39 -1.62 -2.94
CA CYS A 51 -6.96 -1.68 -3.21
C CYS A 51 -6.41 -3.09 -2.93
N ILE A 52 -6.86 -3.70 -1.84
CA ILE A 52 -6.45 -5.06 -1.48
C ILE A 52 -6.85 -6.03 -2.58
N GLU A 53 -8.13 -6.02 -2.96
CA GLU A 53 -8.64 -6.93 -3.97
C GLU A 53 -7.97 -6.73 -5.32
N ASP A 54 -7.90 -5.48 -5.77
CA ASP A 54 -7.35 -5.14 -7.08
C ASP A 54 -5.88 -5.49 -7.19
N HIS A 55 -5.07 -5.05 -6.23
CA HIS A 55 -3.62 -5.24 -6.30
C HIS A 55 -3.20 -6.67 -6.00
N ALA A 56 -3.94 -7.43 -5.20
CA ALA A 56 -3.68 -8.86 -5.02
C ALA A 56 -3.84 -9.61 -6.34
N LYS A 57 -4.92 -9.32 -7.07
CA LYS A 57 -5.15 -9.92 -8.39
C LYS A 57 -4.10 -9.49 -9.39
N ARG A 58 -3.74 -8.22 -9.39
CA ARG A 58 -2.73 -7.68 -10.31
C ARG A 58 -1.34 -8.25 -10.02
N ALA A 59 -1.01 -8.49 -8.75
CA ALA A 59 0.25 -9.12 -8.38
C ALA A 59 0.36 -10.51 -8.99
N VAL A 60 -0.68 -11.33 -8.86
CA VAL A 60 -0.72 -12.68 -9.43
C VAL A 60 -0.64 -12.62 -10.96
N LYS A 61 -1.38 -11.71 -11.57
CA LYS A 61 -1.35 -11.53 -13.03
C LYS A 61 0.04 -11.13 -13.52
N ALA A 62 0.77 -10.36 -12.72
CA ALA A 62 2.13 -9.95 -13.05
C ALA A 62 3.19 -11.03 -12.76
N GLY A 63 2.78 -12.17 -12.22
CA GLY A 63 3.65 -13.31 -12.01
C GLY A 63 3.95 -13.66 -10.55
N ALA A 64 3.41 -12.92 -9.60
CA ALA A 64 3.61 -13.24 -8.18
C ALA A 64 2.83 -14.50 -7.81
N THR A 65 3.41 -15.31 -6.93
CA THR A 65 2.73 -16.51 -6.42
C THR A 65 1.81 -16.12 -5.27
N LYS A 66 0.88 -17.01 -4.96
CA LYS A 66 0.01 -16.86 -3.79
C LYS A 66 0.86 -16.75 -2.51
N ALA A 67 1.93 -17.53 -2.42
CA ALA A 67 2.84 -17.48 -1.28
C ALA A 67 3.52 -16.12 -1.17
N ALA A 68 3.92 -15.52 -2.29
CA ALA A 68 4.53 -14.18 -2.28
C ALA A 68 3.54 -13.11 -1.80
N VAL A 69 2.28 -13.21 -2.22
CA VAL A 69 1.24 -12.28 -1.76
C VAL A 69 1.05 -12.42 -0.24
N ALA A 70 0.97 -13.65 0.27
CA ALA A 70 0.85 -13.90 1.71
C ALA A 70 2.06 -13.33 2.48
N GLU A 71 3.25 -13.49 1.93
CA GLU A 71 4.47 -12.97 2.54
C GLU A 71 4.48 -11.44 2.58
N ALA A 72 4.01 -10.77 1.52
CA ALA A 72 3.86 -9.32 1.51
C ALA A 72 2.92 -8.85 2.63
N VAL A 73 1.82 -9.57 2.84
CA VAL A 73 0.88 -9.29 3.94
C VAL A 73 1.59 -9.43 5.29
N MET A 74 2.40 -10.47 5.47
CA MET A 74 3.10 -10.70 6.74
C MET A 74 4.19 -9.65 6.99
N VAL A 75 4.87 -9.19 5.95
CA VAL A 75 5.83 -8.08 6.08
C VAL A 75 5.11 -6.82 6.57
N ALA A 76 3.95 -6.52 5.97
CA ALA A 76 3.14 -5.36 6.40
C ALA A 76 2.71 -5.49 7.86
N ALA A 77 2.26 -6.68 8.26
CA ALA A 77 1.85 -6.96 9.64
C ALA A 77 3.02 -6.77 10.62
N ALA A 78 4.19 -7.27 10.27
CA ALA A 78 5.39 -7.14 11.09
C ALA A 78 5.78 -5.68 11.31
N LEU A 79 5.72 -4.87 10.26
CA LEU A 79 6.05 -3.45 10.35
C LEU A 79 5.04 -2.69 11.19
N ARG A 80 3.75 -3.04 11.08
CA ARG A 80 2.72 -2.42 11.93
C ARG A 80 2.94 -2.75 13.40
N ALA A 81 3.23 -4.01 13.70
CA ALA A 81 3.53 -4.44 15.06
C ALA A 81 4.81 -3.76 15.58
N GLY A 82 5.87 -3.75 14.76
CA GLY A 82 7.13 -3.11 15.11
C GLY A 82 6.97 -1.61 15.35
N GLY A 83 6.19 -0.95 14.52
CA GLY A 83 5.87 0.48 14.68
C GLY A 83 5.17 0.76 16.00
N GLY A 84 4.23 -0.11 16.38
CA GLY A 84 3.53 0.00 17.66
C GLY A 84 4.48 -0.14 18.84
N VAL A 85 5.32 -1.14 18.81
CA VAL A 85 6.30 -1.36 19.88
C VAL A 85 7.30 -0.19 19.95
N THR A 86 7.83 0.22 18.79
CA THR A 86 8.82 1.30 18.72
C THR A 86 8.28 2.62 19.27
N HIS A 87 7.03 2.95 18.97
CA HIS A 87 6.41 4.19 19.42
C HIS A 87 5.76 4.08 20.80
N GLY A 88 5.71 2.87 21.38
CA GLY A 88 5.13 2.64 22.70
C GLY A 88 5.83 3.39 23.82
N TRP A 89 7.09 3.76 23.62
CA TRP A 89 7.82 4.58 24.60
C TRP A 89 7.10 5.90 24.91
N LYS A 90 6.37 6.45 23.94
CA LYS A 90 5.61 7.69 24.14
C LYS A 90 4.52 7.52 25.19
N ALA A 91 3.87 6.36 25.22
CA ALA A 91 2.87 6.07 26.26
C ALA A 91 3.53 6.02 27.63
N MET A 92 4.66 5.35 27.74
CA MET A 92 5.40 5.26 29.01
C MET A 92 5.88 6.62 29.48
N LYS A 93 6.43 7.42 28.55
CA LYS A 93 6.89 8.78 28.85
C LYS A 93 5.73 9.67 29.30
N SER A 94 4.58 9.57 28.64
CA SER A 94 3.40 10.37 28.98
C SER A 94 2.92 10.10 30.42
N ILE A 95 2.99 8.86 30.86
CA ILE A 95 2.63 8.49 32.25
C ILE A 95 3.62 9.14 33.22
N ALA A 96 4.91 9.01 32.94
CA ALA A 96 5.95 9.59 33.81
C ALA A 96 5.86 11.11 33.89
N ASP A 97 5.65 11.78 32.75
CA ASP A 97 5.59 13.25 32.67
C ASP A 97 4.27 13.81 33.24
N GLY A 98 3.19 13.03 33.21
CA GLY A 98 1.88 13.43 33.69
C GLY A 98 1.73 13.42 35.21
N GLU A 99 2.70 12.86 35.87
CA GLU A 99 2.74 12.83 37.34
C GLU A 99 3.13 14.20 37.90
#